data_fb277e94aba59cb33bf22587d69ca51c
#
_entry.id   fb277e94aba59cb33bf22587d69ca51c
#
_cell.length_a   1.000
_cell.length_b   1.000
_cell.length_c   1.000
_cell.angle_alpha   90.00
_cell.angle_beta   90.00
_cell.angle_gamma   90.00
#
_symmetry.space_group_name_H-M   'P 1'
#
loop_
_entity.id
_entity.type
_entity.pdbx_description
1 polymer ?
#
loop_
_entity_poly.entity_id
_entity_poly.type
_entity_poly.pdbx_seq_one_letter_code
_entity_poly.pdbx_strand_id
1 'polypeptide(L)'
;MKKVEMFTDGACSGNPGPGGWGCILRYKNQEKELSGGESETTNNRMEMTAVIKGLQHLKESCYVLLSTDSKYVLDGVTKYMPLWLANDWRKSNKKPVLNVDLWKMLNQELEKHQVEWIWVKGHAGHPENERVDSLACQERDKFKS
;
A
#
# COMPACT_ATOMS: atom_id res chain seq x y z
N MET A 1 -17.79 11.96 8.57
CA MET A 1 -16.89 10.91 8.02
C MET A 1 -15.89 10.50 9.08
N LYS A 2 -15.72 9.20 9.29
CA LYS A 2 -14.77 8.70 10.29
C LYS A 2 -13.34 9.03 9.88
N LYS A 3 -12.53 9.40 10.86
CA LYS A 3 -11.12 9.67 10.67
C LYS A 3 -10.33 8.44 11.10
N VAL A 4 -9.64 7.80 10.15
CA VAL A 4 -8.90 6.56 10.37
C VAL A 4 -7.41 6.82 10.09
N GLU A 5 -6.55 6.34 10.98
CA GLU A 5 -5.12 6.30 10.69
C GLU A 5 -4.79 4.95 10.08
N MET A 6 -3.98 4.96 9.03
CA MET A 6 -3.56 3.74 8.34
C MET A 6 -2.05 3.74 8.17
N PHE A 7 -1.44 2.60 8.48
CA PHE A 7 0.01 2.38 8.36
C PHE A 7 0.23 1.15 7.51
N THR A 8 1.10 1.24 6.52
CA THR A 8 1.29 0.14 5.55
C THR A 8 2.77 -0.11 5.30
N ASP A 9 3.10 -1.36 4.98
CA ASP A 9 4.43 -1.71 4.52
C ASP A 9 4.38 -2.98 3.68
N GLY A 10 5.41 -3.16 2.87
CA GLY A 10 5.61 -4.37 2.06
C GLY A 10 7.05 -4.81 2.11
N ALA A 11 7.27 -6.10 1.97
CA ALA A 11 8.59 -6.69 1.98
C ALA A 11 8.67 -7.81 0.93
N CYS A 12 9.83 -7.96 0.33
CA CYS A 12 10.03 -9.02 -0.67
C CYS A 12 11.45 -9.56 -0.54
N SER A 13 11.58 -10.87 -0.67
CA SER A 13 12.87 -11.56 -0.65
C SER A 13 13.24 -11.90 -2.08
N GLY A 14 14.12 -11.10 -2.67
CA GLY A 14 14.36 -11.11 -4.11
C GLY A 14 13.34 -10.21 -4.83
N ASN A 15 13.52 -10.04 -6.13
CA ASN A 15 12.66 -9.14 -6.88
C ASN A 15 12.62 -9.58 -8.35
N PRO A 16 11.79 -10.60 -8.71
CA PRO A 16 10.70 -11.17 -7.90
C PRO A 16 11.13 -12.25 -6.90
N GLY A 17 10.21 -12.55 -5.98
CA GLY A 17 10.39 -13.58 -4.98
C GLY A 17 9.25 -13.58 -3.98
N PRO A 18 9.37 -14.33 -2.87
CA PRO A 18 8.35 -14.33 -1.83
C PRO A 18 8.22 -12.96 -1.21
N GLY A 19 6.99 -12.53 -0.98
CA GLY A 19 6.73 -11.24 -0.38
C GLY A 19 5.59 -11.26 0.60
N GLY A 20 5.51 -10.21 1.41
CA GLY A 20 4.45 -10.01 2.37
C GLY A 20 4.11 -8.55 2.51
N TRP A 21 2.94 -8.30 3.07
CA TRP A 21 2.46 -6.95 3.33
C TRP A 21 1.80 -6.89 4.69
N GLY A 22 1.81 -5.70 5.29
CA GLY A 22 1.16 -5.45 6.56
C GLY A 22 0.44 -4.12 6.56
N CYS A 23 -0.63 -4.05 7.33
CA CYS A 23 -1.42 -2.83 7.47
C CYS A 23 -1.98 -2.76 8.88
N ILE A 24 -1.93 -1.57 9.48
CA ILE A 24 -2.62 -1.28 10.74
C ILE A 24 -3.66 -0.20 10.45
N LEU A 25 -4.89 -0.46 10.86
CA LEU A 25 -5.98 0.52 10.83
C LEU A 25 -6.29 0.91 12.26
N ARG A 26 -6.34 2.19 12.55
CA ARG A 26 -6.65 2.71 13.88
C ARG A 26 -7.80 3.70 13.81
N TYR A 27 -8.87 3.40 14.56
CA TYR A 27 -9.99 4.31 14.73
C TYR A 27 -10.24 4.48 16.22
N LYS A 28 -10.06 5.71 16.71
CA LYS A 28 -10.14 6.02 18.14
C LYS A 28 -9.16 5.12 18.89
N ASN A 29 -9.65 4.30 19.84
CA ASN A 29 -8.82 3.41 20.66
C ASN A 29 -8.79 1.99 20.13
N GLN A 30 -9.35 1.74 18.94
CA GLN A 30 -9.41 0.41 18.35
C GLN A 30 -8.40 0.29 17.21
N GLU A 31 -7.72 -0.85 17.14
CA GLU A 31 -6.77 -1.16 16.08
C GLU A 31 -7.12 -2.49 15.43
N LYS A 32 -6.88 -2.56 14.13
CA LYS A 32 -7.00 -3.80 13.38
C LYS A 32 -5.71 -3.99 12.58
N GLU A 33 -5.12 -5.18 12.72
CA GLU A 33 -3.96 -5.58 11.92
C GLU A 33 -4.41 -6.46 10.77
N LEU A 34 -3.92 -6.16 9.58
CA LEU A 34 -4.12 -6.97 8.38
C LEU A 34 -2.77 -7.36 7.83
N SER A 35 -2.66 -8.55 7.30
CA SER A 35 -1.42 -9.00 6.66
C SER A 35 -1.70 -10.12 5.67
N GLY A 36 -0.76 -10.32 4.76
CA GLY A 36 -0.85 -11.39 3.78
C GLY A 36 0.45 -11.46 2.99
N GLY A 37 0.52 -12.41 2.09
CA GLY A 37 1.72 -12.59 1.30
C GLY A 37 1.47 -13.35 0.01
N GLU A 38 2.50 -13.39 -0.83
CA GLU A 38 2.49 -14.10 -2.11
C GLU A 38 3.83 -14.80 -2.29
N SER A 39 3.79 -15.98 -2.93
CA SER A 39 4.99 -16.76 -3.13
C SER A 39 5.93 -16.15 -4.17
N GLU A 40 5.39 -15.36 -5.11
CA GLU A 40 6.19 -14.68 -6.10
C GLU A 40 5.59 -13.32 -6.43
N THR A 41 6.32 -12.27 -6.05
CA THR A 41 5.85 -10.89 -6.19
C THR A 41 7.06 -9.95 -6.18
N THR A 42 6.82 -8.66 -6.03
CA THR A 42 7.87 -7.64 -5.92
C THR A 42 7.60 -6.76 -4.71
N ASN A 43 8.63 -6.06 -4.25
CA ASN A 43 8.49 -5.14 -3.14
C ASN A 43 7.41 -4.08 -3.43
N ASN A 44 7.44 -3.49 -4.62
CA ASN A 44 6.47 -2.45 -4.98
C ASN A 44 5.04 -2.99 -5.00
N ARG A 45 4.84 -4.21 -5.50
CA ARG A 45 3.49 -4.81 -5.49
C ARG A 45 2.99 -5.05 -4.07
N MET A 46 3.87 -5.45 -3.16
CA MET A 46 3.48 -5.66 -1.76
C MET A 46 3.15 -4.34 -1.07
N GLU A 47 3.91 -3.28 -1.35
CA GLU A 47 3.60 -1.95 -0.85
C GLU A 47 2.21 -1.48 -1.30
N MET A 48 1.90 -1.67 -2.58
CA MET A 48 0.61 -1.30 -3.15
C MET A 48 -0.52 -2.15 -2.56
N THR A 49 -0.28 -3.45 -2.42
CA THR A 49 -1.28 -4.39 -1.90
C THR A 49 -1.67 -4.05 -0.47
N ALA A 50 -0.71 -3.64 0.36
CA ALA A 50 -0.99 -3.23 1.73
C ALA A 50 -2.00 -2.07 1.77
N VAL A 51 -1.80 -1.07 0.91
CA VAL A 51 -2.70 0.09 0.84
C VAL A 51 -4.08 -0.34 0.34
N ILE A 52 -4.12 -1.11 -0.72
CA ILE A 52 -5.39 -1.56 -1.31
C ILE A 52 -6.20 -2.37 -0.30
N LYS A 53 -5.57 -3.35 0.34
CA LYS A 53 -6.25 -4.21 1.32
C LYS A 53 -6.75 -3.42 2.52
N GLY A 54 -5.97 -2.45 2.98
CA GLY A 54 -6.39 -1.58 4.08
C GLY A 54 -7.62 -0.77 3.72
N LEU A 55 -7.62 -0.12 2.55
CA LEU A 55 -8.75 0.67 2.10
C LEU A 55 -9.99 -0.20 1.85
N GLN A 56 -9.81 -1.40 1.29
CA GLN A 56 -10.91 -2.33 1.04
C GLN A 56 -11.56 -2.81 2.34
N HIS A 57 -10.82 -2.83 3.44
CA HIS A 57 -11.35 -3.25 4.73
C HIS A 57 -12.34 -2.24 5.30
N LEU A 58 -12.24 -0.98 4.92
CA LEU A 58 -13.13 0.08 5.38
C LEU A 58 -14.49 -0.04 4.68
N LYS A 59 -15.56 -0.15 5.46
CA LYS A 59 -16.91 -0.44 4.94
C LYS A 59 -17.71 0.80 4.59
N GLU A 60 -17.19 1.97 4.91
CA GLU A 60 -17.84 3.24 4.60
C GLU A 60 -16.77 4.26 4.19
N SER A 61 -17.19 5.36 3.60
CA SER A 61 -16.27 6.43 3.23
C SER A 61 -15.62 7.02 4.48
N CYS A 62 -14.30 7.08 4.48
CA CYS A 62 -13.52 7.57 5.63
C CYS A 62 -12.55 8.66 5.18
N TYR A 63 -12.16 9.50 6.13
CA TYR A 63 -11.00 10.37 6.00
C TYR A 63 -9.81 9.58 6.52
N VAL A 64 -8.87 9.25 5.66
CA VAL A 64 -7.76 8.35 5.99
C VAL A 64 -6.46 9.11 6.03
N LEU A 65 -5.78 9.08 7.18
CA LEU A 65 -4.40 9.55 7.31
C LEU A 65 -3.50 8.33 7.06
N LEU A 66 -2.90 8.28 5.88
CA LEU A 66 -2.17 7.10 5.43
C LEU A 66 -0.67 7.35 5.46
N SER A 67 0.01 6.65 6.36
CA SER A 67 1.46 6.74 6.50
C SER A 67 2.14 5.62 5.72
N THR A 68 3.06 5.98 4.85
CA THR A 68 3.83 5.02 4.07
C THR A 68 5.27 5.49 3.92
N ASP A 69 6.20 4.54 3.85
CA ASP A 69 7.59 4.83 3.49
C ASP A 69 7.89 4.53 2.03
N SER A 70 6.87 4.14 1.26
CA SER A 70 7.03 3.81 -0.15
C SER A 70 6.93 5.05 -1.02
N LYS A 71 8.08 5.52 -1.49
CA LYS A 71 8.13 6.60 -2.48
C LYS A 71 7.42 6.21 -3.76
N TYR A 72 7.53 4.94 -4.14
CA TYR A 72 6.89 4.42 -5.35
C TYR A 72 5.37 4.62 -5.32
N VAL A 73 4.73 4.24 -4.22
CA VAL A 73 3.28 4.40 -4.08
C VAL A 73 2.92 5.88 -4.01
N LEU A 74 3.62 6.64 -3.18
CA LEU A 74 3.33 8.06 -2.99
C LEU A 74 3.46 8.84 -4.29
N ASP A 75 4.57 8.67 -5.01
CA ASP A 75 4.79 9.35 -6.29
C ASP A 75 3.81 8.89 -7.35
N GLY A 76 3.50 7.59 -7.37
CA GLY A 76 2.51 7.07 -8.31
C GLY A 76 1.16 7.74 -8.17
N VAL A 77 0.67 7.83 -6.94
CA VAL A 77 -0.65 8.43 -6.68
C VAL A 77 -0.64 9.94 -6.92
N THR A 78 0.39 10.63 -6.44
CA THR A 78 0.37 12.10 -6.42
C THR A 78 0.89 12.74 -7.71
N LYS A 79 1.79 12.07 -8.43
CA LYS A 79 2.44 12.64 -9.61
C LYS A 79 2.01 11.97 -10.91
N TYR A 80 1.94 10.65 -10.94
CA TYR A 80 1.82 9.92 -12.20
C TYR A 80 0.41 9.44 -12.52
N MET A 81 -0.39 9.10 -11.52
CA MET A 81 -1.75 8.58 -11.75
C MET A 81 -2.62 9.55 -12.57
N PRO A 82 -2.61 10.86 -12.32
CA PRO A 82 -3.37 11.79 -13.16
C PRO A 82 -2.98 11.72 -14.64
N LEU A 83 -1.69 11.54 -14.92
CA LEU A 83 -1.20 11.40 -16.30
C LEU A 83 -1.66 10.08 -16.91
N TRP A 84 -1.59 9.00 -16.16
CA TRP A 84 -2.02 7.69 -16.62
C TRP A 84 -3.52 7.64 -16.92
N LEU A 85 -4.32 8.27 -16.05
CA LEU A 85 -5.77 8.36 -16.27
C LEU A 85 -6.09 9.10 -17.56
N ALA A 86 -5.36 10.18 -17.85
CA ALA A 86 -5.55 10.95 -19.07
C ALA A 86 -5.08 10.19 -20.31
N ASN A 87 -4.18 9.21 -20.15
CA ASN A 87 -3.55 8.47 -21.25
C ASN A 87 -3.99 7.01 -21.31
N ASP A 88 -5.17 6.69 -20.77
CA ASP A 88 -5.74 5.33 -20.79
C ASP A 88 -4.78 4.29 -20.20
N TRP A 89 -4.14 4.66 -19.09
CA TRP A 89 -3.20 3.81 -18.35
C TRP A 89 -1.99 3.36 -19.18
N ARG A 90 -1.55 4.22 -20.08
CA ARG A 90 -0.39 3.97 -20.91
C ARG A 90 0.70 5.00 -20.65
N LYS A 91 1.94 4.55 -20.80
CA LYS A 91 3.11 5.45 -20.75
C LYS A 91 3.20 6.24 -22.04
N SER A 92 4.10 7.22 -22.08
CA SER A 92 4.33 8.04 -23.28
C SER A 92 4.72 7.20 -24.50
N ASN A 93 5.35 6.03 -24.30
CA ASN A 93 5.72 5.10 -25.37
C ASN A 93 4.57 4.16 -25.77
N LYS A 94 3.36 4.43 -25.29
CA LYS A 94 2.13 3.66 -25.56
C LYS A 94 2.09 2.27 -24.93
N LYS A 95 3.11 1.88 -24.16
CA LYS A 95 3.11 0.62 -23.43
C LYS A 95 2.28 0.75 -22.14
N PRO A 96 1.67 -0.35 -21.67
CA PRO A 96 0.93 -0.31 -20.41
C PRO A 96 1.83 0.12 -19.25
N VAL A 97 1.22 0.80 -18.28
CA VAL A 97 1.92 1.19 -17.06
C VAL A 97 2.26 -0.07 -16.26
N LEU A 98 3.49 -0.13 -15.72
CA LEU A 98 3.91 -1.24 -14.87
C LEU A 98 2.99 -1.35 -13.65
N ASN A 99 2.59 -2.57 -13.28
CA ASN A 99 1.67 -2.83 -12.16
C ASN A 99 0.29 -2.18 -12.36
N VAL A 100 -0.13 -2.04 -13.61
CA VAL A 100 -1.37 -1.34 -13.96
C VAL A 100 -2.59 -1.95 -13.27
N ASP A 101 -2.60 -3.28 -13.08
CA ASP A 101 -3.68 -3.97 -12.38
C ASP A 101 -3.88 -3.41 -10.97
N LEU A 102 -2.79 -3.24 -10.23
CA LEU A 102 -2.84 -2.72 -8.86
C LEU A 102 -3.14 -1.22 -8.85
N TRP A 103 -2.57 -0.45 -9.80
CA TRP A 103 -2.86 0.99 -9.88
C TRP A 103 -4.34 1.24 -10.12
N LYS A 104 -4.98 0.45 -10.98
CA LYS A 104 -6.43 0.58 -11.23
C LYS A 104 -7.24 0.24 -9.99
N MET A 105 -6.88 -0.83 -9.27
CA MET A 105 -7.56 -1.20 -8.03
C MET A 105 -7.41 -0.10 -6.98
N LEU A 106 -6.19 0.43 -6.84
CA LEU A 106 -5.92 1.50 -5.89
C LEU A 106 -6.74 2.75 -6.22
N ASN A 107 -6.80 3.12 -7.49
CA ASN A 107 -7.59 4.28 -7.91
C ASN A 107 -9.06 4.13 -7.54
N GLN A 108 -9.63 2.93 -7.73
CA GLN A 108 -11.02 2.66 -7.35
C GLN A 108 -11.24 2.84 -5.85
N GLU A 109 -10.29 2.38 -5.03
CA GLU A 109 -10.42 2.53 -3.59
C GLU A 109 -10.25 3.98 -3.15
N LEU A 110 -9.34 4.71 -3.78
CA LEU A 110 -9.13 6.13 -3.46
C LEU A 110 -10.36 6.98 -3.75
N GLU A 111 -11.16 6.61 -4.73
CA GLU A 111 -12.39 7.33 -5.05
C GLU A 111 -13.45 7.21 -3.94
N LYS A 112 -13.36 6.17 -3.12
CA LYS A 112 -14.33 5.92 -2.04
C LYS A 112 -14.02 6.68 -0.76
N HIS A 113 -12.81 7.21 -0.63
CA HIS A 113 -12.33 7.83 0.62
C HIS A 113 -11.67 9.16 0.33
N GLN A 114 -11.44 9.94 1.40
CA GLN A 114 -10.54 11.09 1.34
C GLN A 114 -9.24 10.66 2.01
N VAL A 115 -8.15 10.64 1.24
CA VAL A 115 -6.86 10.13 1.74
C VAL A 115 -5.86 11.27 1.81
N GLU A 116 -5.29 11.47 3.00
CA GLU A 116 -4.15 12.36 3.20
C GLU A 116 -2.91 11.49 3.33
N TRP A 117 -1.96 11.68 2.42
CA TRP A 117 -0.73 10.89 2.37
C TRP A 117 0.32 11.51 3.27
N ILE A 118 0.91 10.70 4.15
CA ILE A 118 1.98 11.10 5.06
C ILE A 118 3.19 10.24 4.73
N TRP A 119 4.26 10.89 4.25
CA TRP A 119 5.48 10.15 3.95
C TRP A 119 6.32 10.03 5.21
N VAL A 120 6.69 8.78 5.52
CA VAL A 120 7.56 8.47 6.64
C VAL A 120 8.92 8.06 6.09
N LYS A 121 9.94 8.83 6.41
CA LYS A 121 11.28 8.56 5.92
C LYS A 121 11.95 7.52 6.80
N GLY A 122 11.98 6.26 6.30
CA GLY A 122 12.55 5.14 7.03
C GLY A 122 11.67 4.68 8.19
N HIS A 123 12.15 3.70 8.94
CA HIS A 123 11.37 3.10 10.03
C HIS A 123 11.76 3.61 11.42
N ALA A 124 12.84 4.38 11.52
CA ALA A 124 13.42 4.78 12.79
C ALA A 124 12.47 5.67 13.59
N GLY A 125 12.15 5.27 14.81
CA GLY A 125 11.35 6.07 15.72
C GLY A 125 9.85 6.06 15.48
N HIS A 126 9.34 5.18 14.60
CA HIS A 126 7.92 5.05 14.31
C HIS A 126 7.42 3.65 14.68
N PRO A 127 6.84 3.49 15.89
CA PRO A 127 6.40 2.17 16.35
C PRO A 127 5.43 1.47 15.39
N GLU A 128 4.49 2.22 14.81
CA GLU A 128 3.52 1.64 13.87
C GLU A 128 4.21 1.15 12.60
N ASN A 129 5.19 1.90 12.11
CA ASN A 129 5.92 1.51 10.91
C ASN A 129 6.78 0.26 11.17
N GLU A 130 7.37 0.16 12.36
CA GLU A 130 8.11 -1.05 12.74
C GLU A 130 7.19 -2.26 12.85
N ARG A 131 5.98 -2.06 13.36
CA ARG A 131 4.99 -3.14 13.47
C ARG A 131 4.55 -3.65 12.09
N VAL A 132 4.24 -2.75 11.15
CA VAL A 132 3.82 -3.18 9.82
C VAL A 132 4.98 -3.81 9.04
N ASP A 133 6.21 -3.35 9.28
CA ASP A 133 7.38 -4.00 8.70
C ASP A 133 7.50 -5.44 9.21
N SER A 134 7.33 -5.66 10.51
CA SER A 134 7.33 -7.00 11.11
C SER A 134 6.23 -7.88 10.52
N LEU A 135 5.02 -7.35 10.37
CA LEU A 135 3.92 -8.10 9.76
C LEU A 135 4.26 -8.51 8.33
N ALA A 136 4.79 -7.59 7.53
CA ALA A 136 5.18 -7.86 6.15
C ALA A 136 6.27 -8.92 6.07
N CYS A 137 7.29 -8.81 6.92
CA CYS A 137 8.40 -9.76 6.95
C CYS A 137 7.95 -11.16 7.39
N GLN A 138 7.08 -11.24 8.39
CA GLN A 138 6.54 -12.52 8.85
C GLN A 138 5.76 -13.22 7.74
N GLU A 139 4.94 -12.48 7.02
CA GLU A 139 4.17 -13.06 5.92
C GLU A 139 5.05 -13.50 4.77
N ARG A 140 6.07 -12.69 4.42
CA ARG A 140 7.08 -13.07 3.42
C ARG A 140 7.77 -14.36 3.80
N ASP A 141 8.17 -14.49 5.06
CA ASP A 141 8.98 -15.59 5.54
C ASP A 141 8.21 -16.92 5.59
N LYS A 142 6.87 -16.87 5.55
CA LYS A 142 6.05 -18.09 5.47
C LYS A 142 6.27 -18.87 4.17
N PHE A 143 6.78 -18.22 3.13
CA PHE A 143 7.06 -18.85 1.84
C PHE A 143 8.50 -19.33 1.72
N LYS A 144 9.33 -19.10 2.72
CA LYS A 144 10.70 -19.58 2.72
C LYS A 144 10.74 -21.02 3.18
N SER A 145 11.49 -21.83 2.47
CA SER A 145 11.71 -23.23 2.84
C SER A 145 12.92 -23.36 3.76
#